data_141c8e53ae9bad45ea28e116d468d927
#
_entry.id   141c8e53ae9bad45ea28e116d468d927
#
_cell.length_a   1.000
_cell.length_b   1.000
_cell.length_c   1.000
_cell.angle_alpha   90.00
_cell.angle_beta   90.00
_cell.angle_gamma   90.00
#
_symmetry.space_group_name_H-M   'P 1'
#
loop_
_entity.id
_entity.type
_entity.pdbx_description
1 polymer ?
#
loop_
_entity_poly.entity_id
_entity_poly.type
_entity_poly.pdbx_seq_one_letter_code
_entity_poly.pdbx_strand_id
1 'polypeptide(L)'
;PYKMKVNERGVSIMNEREKTIRLWFDMWLYQKDMGIDDIFTEDVLYTESWCPQYSNRKTVKHWFQEWNTRGKVVIWEIRQFFHKDNQTIVEWYFKNEMNNGDIEEFDGVSLVEWTEDNKIKALKEFGCNRNTYNPYQESDIPQFRN
;
A
#
# COMPACT_ATOMS: atom_id res chain seq x y z
N PRO A 1 -1.66 -35.37 0.79
CA PRO A 1 -1.59 -33.94 0.54
C PRO A 1 -2.88 -33.45 -0.07
N TYR A 2 -3.62 -32.65 0.70
CA TYR A 2 -4.88 -32.03 0.28
C TYR A 2 -4.57 -30.96 -0.75
N LYS A 3 -4.66 -31.26 -2.03
CA LYS A 3 -4.70 -30.23 -3.07
C LYS A 3 -6.08 -29.61 -3.00
N MET A 4 -6.19 -28.44 -2.36
CA MET A 4 -7.35 -27.57 -2.57
C MET A 4 -7.44 -27.29 -4.07
N LYS A 5 -8.49 -27.80 -4.72
CA LYS A 5 -8.88 -27.35 -6.05
C LYS A 5 -9.35 -25.90 -5.88
N VAL A 6 -8.46 -24.94 -6.07
CA VAL A 6 -8.87 -23.56 -6.22
C VAL A 6 -9.70 -23.52 -7.50
N ASN A 7 -10.98 -23.22 -7.35
CA ASN A 7 -11.91 -23.02 -8.45
C ASN A 7 -11.30 -21.97 -9.41
N GLU A 8 -11.29 -22.24 -10.71
CA GLU A 8 -10.76 -21.31 -11.74
C GLU A 8 -11.30 -19.88 -11.59
N ARG A 9 -12.55 -19.73 -11.14
CA ARG A 9 -13.20 -18.45 -10.84
C ARG A 9 -12.55 -17.73 -9.66
N GLY A 10 -12.11 -18.45 -8.62
CA GLY A 10 -11.40 -17.88 -7.46
C GLY A 10 -9.99 -17.40 -7.83
N VAL A 11 -9.29 -18.14 -8.70
CA VAL A 11 -7.97 -17.74 -9.23
C VAL A 11 -8.11 -16.47 -10.08
N SER A 12 -9.13 -16.36 -10.92
CA SER A 12 -9.39 -15.17 -11.75
C SER A 12 -9.67 -13.93 -10.91
N ILE A 13 -10.47 -14.05 -9.85
CA ILE A 13 -10.76 -12.94 -8.90
C ILE A 13 -9.49 -12.47 -8.20
N MET A 14 -8.65 -13.39 -7.68
CA MET A 14 -7.39 -13.04 -7.02
C MET A 14 -6.43 -12.34 -7.99
N ASN A 15 -6.32 -12.82 -9.23
CA ASN A 15 -5.48 -12.19 -10.25
C ASN A 15 -5.94 -10.78 -10.59
N GLU A 16 -7.23 -10.52 -10.68
CA GLU A 16 -7.78 -9.18 -10.90
C GLU A 16 -7.46 -8.23 -9.75
N ARG A 17 -7.58 -8.71 -8.52
CA ARG A 17 -7.25 -7.94 -7.32
C ARG A 17 -5.76 -7.57 -7.28
N GLU A 18 -4.89 -8.52 -7.58
CA GLU A 18 -3.45 -8.27 -7.68
C GLU A 18 -3.11 -7.25 -8.78
N LYS A 19 -3.73 -7.35 -9.95
CA LYS A 19 -3.57 -6.38 -11.04
C LYS A 19 -4.00 -4.98 -10.61
N THR A 20 -5.10 -4.84 -9.89
CA THR A 20 -5.61 -3.56 -9.39
C THR A 20 -4.62 -2.92 -8.40
N ILE A 21 -4.04 -3.71 -7.50
CA ILE A 21 -3.02 -3.23 -6.56
C ILE A 21 -1.76 -2.82 -7.31
N ARG A 22 -1.29 -3.62 -8.27
CA ARG A 22 -0.14 -3.27 -9.11
C ARG A 22 -0.37 -1.97 -9.88
N LEU A 23 -1.56 -1.79 -10.44
CA LEU A 23 -1.94 -0.57 -11.14
C LEU A 23 -1.89 0.65 -10.21
N TRP A 24 -2.39 0.52 -8.98
CA TRP A 24 -2.33 1.59 -7.99
C TRP A 24 -0.88 2.00 -7.68
N PHE A 25 0.01 1.04 -7.47
CA PHE A 25 1.42 1.31 -7.22
C PHE A 25 2.11 1.92 -8.44
N ASP A 26 1.78 1.45 -9.63
CA ASP A 26 2.30 1.99 -10.89
C ASP A 26 1.88 3.45 -11.11
N MET A 27 0.67 3.83 -10.71
CA MET A 27 0.22 5.22 -10.77
C MET A 27 1.17 6.16 -10.00
N TRP A 28 1.61 5.73 -8.82
CA TRP A 28 2.58 6.49 -8.02
C TRP A 28 3.98 6.51 -8.65
N LEU A 29 4.45 5.39 -9.16
CA LEU A 29 5.76 5.30 -9.80
C LEU A 29 5.83 6.15 -11.07
N TYR A 30 4.76 6.19 -11.85
CA TYR A 30 4.68 6.99 -13.09
C TYR A 30 4.11 8.40 -12.87
N GLN A 31 3.68 8.73 -11.67
CA GLN A 31 3.04 10.02 -11.32
C GLN A 31 1.84 10.33 -12.22
N LYS A 32 1.04 9.32 -12.53
CA LYS A 32 -0.07 9.41 -13.48
C LYS A 32 -1.31 8.69 -12.95
N ASP A 33 -2.45 9.38 -12.96
CA ASP A 33 -3.75 8.76 -12.75
C ASP A 33 -4.08 7.87 -13.97
N MET A 34 -4.10 6.56 -13.73
CA MET A 34 -4.43 5.55 -14.74
C MET A 34 -5.73 4.82 -14.39
N GLY A 35 -6.60 5.47 -13.62
CA GLY A 35 -7.91 4.93 -13.31
C GLY A 35 -8.27 4.91 -11.82
N ILE A 36 -7.92 5.94 -11.05
CA ILE A 36 -8.32 6.08 -9.64
C ILE A 36 -9.84 5.93 -9.50
N ASP A 37 -10.61 6.55 -10.40
CA ASP A 37 -12.06 6.49 -10.38
C ASP A 37 -12.62 5.08 -10.68
N ASP A 38 -11.83 4.21 -11.30
CA ASP A 38 -12.23 2.85 -11.66
C ASP A 38 -11.87 1.82 -10.59
N ILE A 39 -10.81 2.03 -9.81
CA ILE A 39 -10.32 1.04 -8.86
C ILE A 39 -10.84 1.22 -7.43
N PHE A 40 -11.20 2.44 -7.05
CA PHE A 40 -11.73 2.76 -5.72
C PHE A 40 -13.23 2.99 -5.75
N THR A 41 -13.91 2.59 -4.68
CA THR A 41 -15.32 3.00 -4.48
C THR A 41 -15.40 4.50 -4.19
N GLU A 42 -16.55 5.10 -4.45
CA GLU A 42 -16.77 6.52 -4.19
C GLU A 42 -16.57 6.89 -2.72
N ASP A 43 -16.95 6.00 -1.80
CA ASP A 43 -16.87 6.15 -0.35
C ASP A 43 -15.65 5.43 0.27
N VAL A 44 -14.61 5.17 -0.50
CA VAL A 44 -13.40 4.49 -0.02
C VAL A 44 -12.82 5.13 1.23
N LEU A 45 -12.31 4.29 2.13
CA LEU A 45 -11.52 4.73 3.28
C LEU A 45 -10.06 4.32 3.09
N TYR A 46 -9.19 5.29 2.92
CA TYR A 46 -7.76 5.09 2.77
C TYR A 46 -7.01 5.62 3.97
N THR A 47 -6.23 4.78 4.64
CA THR A 47 -5.47 5.16 5.84
C THR A 47 -3.99 4.91 5.61
N GLU A 48 -3.17 5.95 5.70
CA GLU A 48 -1.72 5.83 5.64
C GLU A 48 -1.13 5.29 6.96
N SER A 49 0.05 4.71 6.90
CA SER A 49 0.72 4.07 8.05
C SER A 49 1.03 5.02 9.20
N TRP A 50 1.11 6.32 8.96
CA TRP A 50 1.41 7.35 9.96
C TRP A 50 0.20 8.20 10.36
N CYS A 51 -1.02 7.71 10.10
CA CYS A 51 -2.34 8.17 10.54
C CYS A 51 -3.18 9.02 9.59
N PRO A 52 -2.71 9.73 8.57
CA PRO A 52 -3.60 10.43 7.65
C PRO A 52 -4.65 9.49 7.07
N GLN A 53 -5.89 9.97 7.00
CA GLN A 53 -7.01 9.19 6.50
C GLN A 53 -7.84 10.02 5.52
N TYR A 54 -8.16 9.40 4.41
CA TYR A 54 -8.94 9.99 3.32
C TYR A 54 -10.23 9.20 3.16
N SER A 55 -11.38 9.84 3.36
CA SER A 55 -12.68 9.16 3.51
C SER A 55 -13.57 9.19 2.28
N ASN A 56 -13.05 9.53 1.13
CA ASN A 56 -13.75 9.36 -0.16
C ASN A 56 -12.75 9.38 -1.32
N ARG A 57 -13.19 8.88 -2.46
CA ARG A 57 -12.37 8.78 -3.67
C ARG A 57 -11.88 10.13 -4.18
N LYS A 58 -12.72 11.15 -4.10
CA LYS A 58 -12.35 12.52 -4.49
C LYS A 58 -11.16 13.02 -3.67
N THR A 59 -11.15 12.77 -2.37
CA THR A 59 -10.04 13.15 -1.48
C THR A 59 -8.78 12.32 -1.75
N VAL A 60 -8.90 11.01 -2.00
CA VAL A 60 -7.77 10.16 -2.42
C VAL A 60 -7.13 10.70 -3.70
N LYS A 61 -7.95 11.06 -4.69
CA LYS A 61 -7.49 11.61 -5.96
C LYS A 61 -6.79 12.97 -5.78
N HIS A 62 -7.35 13.83 -4.94
CA HIS A 62 -6.74 15.12 -4.60
C HIS A 62 -5.39 14.94 -3.89
N TRP A 63 -5.32 14.05 -2.90
CA TRP A 63 -4.08 13.70 -2.21
C TRP A 63 -3.04 13.18 -3.19
N PHE A 64 -3.39 12.25 -4.06
CA PHE A 64 -2.49 11.74 -5.10
C PHE A 64 -1.93 12.87 -5.97
N GLN A 65 -2.78 13.75 -6.47
CA GLN A 65 -2.37 14.85 -7.34
C GLN A 65 -1.47 15.86 -6.62
N GLU A 66 -1.84 16.25 -5.41
CA GLU A 66 -1.10 17.24 -4.61
C GLU A 66 0.26 16.70 -4.15
N TRP A 67 0.29 15.48 -3.60
CA TRP A 67 1.53 14.86 -3.12
C TRP A 67 2.58 14.76 -4.25
N ASN A 68 2.17 14.39 -5.44
CA ASN A 68 3.07 14.28 -6.61
C ASN A 68 3.61 15.64 -7.09
N THR A 69 3.12 16.74 -6.59
CA THR A 69 3.73 18.07 -6.81
C THR A 69 4.90 18.34 -5.86
N ARG A 70 4.98 17.63 -4.74
CA ARG A 70 6.01 17.84 -3.70
C ARG A 70 7.12 16.79 -3.69
N GLY A 71 6.94 15.69 -4.33
CA GLY A 71 7.89 14.58 -4.36
C GLY A 71 7.52 13.52 -5.36
N LYS A 72 8.25 12.43 -5.33
CA LYS A 72 7.96 11.25 -6.17
C LYS A 72 8.24 9.96 -5.42
N VAL A 73 7.46 8.94 -5.72
CA VAL A 73 7.75 7.57 -5.33
C VAL A 73 8.80 7.02 -6.29
N VAL A 74 9.93 6.62 -5.75
CA VAL A 74 11.07 6.11 -6.53
C VAL A 74 10.99 4.61 -6.68
N ILE A 75 10.58 3.91 -5.61
CA ILE A 75 10.42 2.46 -5.59
C ILE A 75 9.14 2.14 -4.80
N TRP A 76 8.33 1.27 -5.35
CA TRP A 76 7.26 0.61 -4.61
C TRP A 76 7.18 -0.83 -5.11
N GLU A 77 7.96 -1.69 -4.48
CA GLU A 77 8.18 -3.07 -4.91
C GLU A 77 7.25 -4.00 -4.14
N ILE A 78 6.45 -4.76 -4.87
CA ILE A 78 5.58 -5.79 -4.31
C ILE A 78 6.40 -7.07 -4.12
N ARG A 79 6.37 -7.64 -2.91
CA ARG A 79 7.05 -8.88 -2.56
C ARG A 79 6.12 -10.08 -2.66
N GLN A 80 4.92 -9.99 -2.09
CA GLN A 80 3.94 -11.07 -2.12
C GLN A 80 2.55 -10.58 -1.76
N PHE A 81 1.55 -11.41 -2.07
CA PHE A 81 0.16 -11.21 -1.73
C PHE A 81 -0.37 -12.33 -0.85
N PHE A 82 -1.29 -12.01 0.04
CA PHE A 82 -2.08 -12.94 0.82
C PHE A 82 -3.55 -12.61 0.62
N HIS A 83 -4.36 -13.62 0.27
CA HIS A 83 -5.79 -13.44 0.05
C HIS A 83 -6.61 -14.24 1.06
N LYS A 84 -7.63 -13.62 1.62
CA LYS A 84 -8.61 -14.27 2.47
C LYS A 84 -9.97 -13.60 2.31
N ASP A 85 -10.97 -14.33 1.85
CA ASP A 85 -12.33 -13.82 1.66
C ASP A 85 -12.34 -12.56 0.76
N ASN A 86 -12.87 -11.44 1.27
CA ASN A 86 -12.86 -10.15 0.56
C ASN A 86 -11.66 -9.27 0.89
N GLN A 87 -10.57 -9.84 1.38
CA GLN A 87 -9.39 -9.10 1.80
C GLN A 87 -8.13 -9.59 1.09
N THR A 88 -7.23 -8.67 0.85
CA THR A 88 -5.88 -8.93 0.35
C THR A 88 -4.88 -8.17 1.19
N ILE A 89 -3.81 -8.85 1.61
CA ILE A 89 -2.62 -8.21 2.15
C ILE A 89 -1.55 -8.25 1.08
N VAL A 90 -0.92 -7.10 0.81
CA VAL A 90 0.24 -6.98 -0.06
C VAL A 90 1.44 -6.52 0.76
N GLU A 91 2.52 -7.29 0.73
CA GLU A 91 3.80 -6.93 1.35
C GLU A 91 4.64 -6.18 0.32
N TRP A 92 5.29 -5.10 0.75
CA TRP A 92 6.02 -4.23 -0.15
C TRP A 92 7.22 -3.55 0.51
N TYR A 93 8.13 -3.08 -0.35
CA TYR A 93 9.17 -2.11 -0.03
C TYR A 93 8.87 -0.79 -0.75
N PHE A 94 9.04 0.32 -0.03
CA PHE A 94 8.71 1.66 -0.50
C PHE A 94 9.87 2.62 -0.29
N LYS A 95 10.11 3.47 -1.27
CA LYS A 95 11.05 4.58 -1.17
C LYS A 95 10.51 5.79 -1.91
N ASN A 96 10.54 6.95 -1.27
CA ASN A 96 10.22 8.22 -1.89
C ASN A 96 11.39 9.21 -1.79
N GLU A 97 11.33 10.24 -2.61
CA GLU A 97 12.23 11.36 -2.61
C GLU A 97 11.41 12.64 -2.76
N MET A 98 11.50 13.52 -1.76
CA MET A 98 10.77 14.79 -1.76
C MET A 98 11.60 15.87 -2.46
N ASN A 99 10.94 16.93 -2.97
CA ASN A 99 11.60 18.03 -3.65
C ASN A 99 12.58 18.81 -2.77
N ASN A 100 12.39 18.74 -1.44
CA ASN A 100 13.33 19.35 -0.48
C ASN A 100 14.57 18.47 -0.19
N GLY A 101 14.66 17.29 -0.81
CA GLY A 101 15.75 16.33 -0.62
C GLY A 101 15.52 15.26 0.44
N ASP A 102 14.39 15.28 1.17
CA ASP A 102 14.06 14.25 2.15
C ASP A 102 13.81 12.92 1.43
N ILE A 103 14.34 11.84 1.99
CA ILE A 103 14.16 10.47 1.50
C ILE A 103 13.56 9.64 2.63
N GLU A 104 12.50 8.91 2.33
CA GLU A 104 11.87 7.98 3.24
C GLU A 104 11.87 6.56 2.66
N GLU A 105 12.15 5.59 3.52
CA GLU A 105 12.15 4.17 3.16
C GLU A 105 11.39 3.36 4.21
N PHE A 106 10.51 2.48 3.74
CA PHE A 106 9.70 1.61 4.60
C PHE A 106 9.60 0.21 4.03
N ASP A 107 9.60 -0.79 4.91
CA ASP A 107 8.95 -2.08 4.63
C ASP A 107 7.52 -1.99 5.16
N GLY A 108 6.58 -2.63 4.54
CA GLY A 108 5.22 -2.60 5.02
C GLY A 108 4.27 -3.56 4.34
N VAL A 109 3.03 -3.47 4.79
CA VAL A 109 1.91 -4.17 4.20
C VAL A 109 0.74 -3.21 4.04
N SER A 110 -0.08 -3.44 3.01
CA SER A 110 -1.40 -2.83 2.89
C SER A 110 -2.47 -3.90 3.06
N LEU A 111 -3.45 -3.61 3.91
CA LEU A 111 -4.68 -4.41 4.03
C LEU A 111 -5.73 -3.80 3.13
N VAL A 112 -6.14 -4.53 2.11
CA VAL A 112 -7.12 -4.09 1.11
C VAL A 112 -8.42 -4.85 1.31
N GLU A 113 -9.53 -4.14 1.41
CA GLU A 113 -10.87 -4.72 1.42
C GLU A 113 -11.58 -4.43 0.09
N TRP A 114 -12.21 -5.47 -0.46
CA TRP A 114 -12.82 -5.46 -1.78
C TRP A 114 -14.34 -5.48 -1.73
N THR A 115 -14.97 -4.85 -2.71
CA THR A 115 -16.37 -5.08 -3.04
C THR A 115 -16.52 -6.37 -3.87
N GLU A 116 -17.75 -6.83 -4.08
CA GLU A 116 -18.01 -8.02 -4.91
C GLU A 116 -17.55 -7.85 -6.37
N ASP A 117 -17.54 -6.63 -6.88
CA ASP A 117 -17.04 -6.29 -8.22
C ASP A 117 -15.56 -5.88 -8.26
N ASN A 118 -14.79 -6.27 -7.23
CA ASN A 118 -13.34 -6.07 -7.14
C ASN A 118 -12.88 -4.60 -7.17
N LYS A 119 -13.65 -3.72 -6.56
CA LYS A 119 -13.22 -2.35 -6.26
C LYS A 119 -12.70 -2.26 -4.82
N ILE A 120 -11.73 -1.41 -4.60
CA ILE A 120 -11.17 -1.16 -3.26
C ILE A 120 -12.15 -0.28 -2.48
N LYS A 121 -12.73 -0.81 -1.42
CA LYS A 121 -13.60 -0.06 -0.49
C LYS A 121 -12.88 0.43 0.75
N ALA A 122 -11.77 -0.18 1.12
CA ALA A 122 -10.89 0.28 2.19
C ALA A 122 -9.46 -0.20 1.91
N LEU A 123 -8.50 0.63 2.26
CA LEU A 123 -7.10 0.27 2.23
C LEU A 123 -6.41 0.91 3.44
N LYS A 124 -5.68 0.10 4.20
CA LYS A 124 -4.91 0.58 5.35
C LYS A 124 -3.48 0.11 5.23
N GLU A 125 -2.55 1.04 5.35
CA GLU A 125 -1.13 0.76 5.30
C GLU A 125 -0.55 0.60 6.70
N PHE A 126 0.39 -0.35 6.84
CA PHE A 126 1.18 -0.58 8.04
C PHE A 126 2.64 -0.56 7.63
N GLY A 127 3.35 0.48 8.01
CA GLY A 127 4.75 0.66 7.64
C GLY A 127 5.68 0.37 8.82
N CYS A 128 6.86 -0.15 8.50
CA CYS A 128 7.96 -0.35 9.44
C CYS A 128 9.19 0.40 8.92
N ASN A 129 9.75 1.26 9.75
CA ASN A 129 10.96 1.97 9.41
C ASN A 129 12.12 0.96 9.26
N ARG A 130 12.92 1.11 8.23
CA ARG A 130 14.06 0.24 7.94
C ARG A 130 15.30 0.58 8.75
N ASN A 131 15.31 1.69 9.46
CA ASN A 131 16.44 2.13 10.29
C ASN A 131 16.43 1.42 11.65
N THR A 132 16.51 0.10 11.61
CA THR A 132 16.50 -0.75 12.80
C THR A 132 17.81 -0.66 13.57
N TYR A 133 17.74 -0.82 14.88
CA TYR A 133 18.90 -0.79 15.77
C TYR A 133 18.66 -1.65 17.01
N ASN A 134 19.73 -2.02 17.68
CA ASN A 134 19.65 -2.70 18.98
C ASN A 134 19.84 -1.67 20.11
N PRO A 135 18.80 -1.38 20.90
CA PRO A 135 18.91 -0.42 22.00
C PRO A 135 19.84 -0.88 23.14
N TYR A 136 20.18 -2.15 23.19
CA TYR A 136 21.06 -2.77 24.21
C TYR A 136 22.45 -3.07 23.70
N GLN A 137 22.88 -2.50 22.59
CA GLN A 137 24.16 -2.83 21.97
C GLN A 137 25.37 -2.53 22.89
N GLU A 138 25.27 -1.48 23.70
CA GLU A 138 26.40 -1.00 24.52
C GLU A 138 26.29 -1.35 26.01
N SER A 139 25.08 -1.63 26.50
CA SER A 139 24.82 -1.95 27.90
C SER A 139 23.45 -2.58 28.12
N ASP A 140 23.19 -3.04 29.36
CA ASP A 140 21.87 -3.53 29.78
C ASP A 140 20.84 -2.41 29.97
N ILE A 141 21.23 -1.15 29.85
CA ILE A 141 20.35 0.00 29.87
C ILE A 141 20.05 0.39 28.42
N PRO A 142 18.73 0.38 28.00
CA PRO A 142 18.40 0.65 26.62
C PRO A 142 18.65 2.11 26.23
N GLN A 143 19.20 2.29 25.04
CA GLN A 143 19.36 3.61 24.41
C GLN A 143 18.44 3.68 23.20
N PHE A 144 17.32 4.41 23.35
CA PHE A 144 16.34 4.60 22.27
C PHE A 144 16.71 5.81 21.42
N ARG A 145 16.56 5.67 20.12
CA ARG A 145 16.66 6.78 19.16
C ARG A 145 15.34 7.53 19.07
N ASN A 146 15.42 8.83 19.01
CA ASN A 146 14.24 9.68 18.77
C ASN A 146 13.86 9.71 17.28
#